data_14baa73c35633e7d4b517f643752a7a6
#
_entry.id   14baa73c35633e7d4b517f643752a7a6
#
_cell.length_a   1.000
_cell.length_b   1.000
_cell.length_c   1.000
_cell.angle_alpha   90.00
_cell.angle_beta   90.00
_cell.angle_gamma   90.00
#
_symmetry.space_group_name_H-M   'P 1'
#
loop_
_entity.id
_entity.type
_entity.pdbx_description
1 polymer ?
#
loop_
_entity_poly.entity_id
_entity_poly.type
_entity_poly.pdbx_seq_one_letter_code
_entity_poly.pdbx_strand_id
1 'polypeptide(L)'
;MPSTYTTNLRLTKQADGENPNTWGEVLNEGVISLVDHAIAGYTSISVGTTATVTLTENQGSGDQSRSAILEFKGTIGGSHNNIDVLIPNTSKVYVVKNSITYTDSTDSLVLKVAGNTGVTIPSGTVALYVTNGVTTEAVENINTTFSSLTVTGAARFDSTVTVSGAVDLKTNISVGGTAVVGGAAQFASTVTVSGKGKFMTGALTPIVTLTDAASVATDLNTGNVFY
;
A
#
# COMPACT_ATOMS: atom_id res chain seq x y z
N MET A 1 10.83 -32.47 36.42
CA MET A 1 10.77 -31.01 36.24
C MET A 1 9.46 -30.71 35.53
N PRO A 2 8.77 -29.61 35.82
CA PRO A 2 7.53 -29.30 35.10
C PRO A 2 7.81 -28.94 33.63
N SER A 3 6.80 -29.17 32.79
CA SER A 3 6.82 -28.71 31.37
C SER A 3 7.12 -27.21 31.27
N THR A 4 7.81 -26.83 30.22
CA THR A 4 8.08 -25.44 29.87
C THR A 4 7.48 -25.12 28.50
N TYR A 5 7.71 -23.91 28.00
CA TYR A 5 7.12 -23.49 26.72
C TYR A 5 8.17 -22.85 25.80
N THR A 6 7.93 -22.92 24.50
CA THR A 6 8.74 -22.19 23.52
C THR A 6 8.44 -20.70 23.60
N THR A 7 9.45 -19.85 23.31
CA THR A 7 9.35 -18.41 23.50
C THR A 7 8.31 -17.74 22.58
N ASN A 8 8.34 -18.03 21.29
CA ASN A 8 7.50 -17.30 20.32
C ASN A 8 6.11 -17.94 20.15
N LEU A 9 6.06 -19.25 19.89
CA LEU A 9 4.81 -19.95 19.68
C LEU A 9 4.19 -20.53 20.95
N ARG A 10 4.88 -20.42 22.08
CA ARG A 10 4.38 -20.89 23.39
C ARG A 10 3.89 -22.36 23.38
N LEU A 11 4.56 -23.19 22.54
CA LEU A 11 4.31 -24.62 22.45
C LEU A 11 4.80 -25.34 23.70
N THR A 12 4.12 -26.39 24.11
CA THR A 12 4.53 -27.21 25.25
C THR A 12 5.85 -27.92 24.97
N LYS A 13 6.82 -27.74 25.86
CA LYS A 13 8.05 -28.53 25.95
C LYS A 13 7.91 -29.48 27.14
N GLN A 14 7.52 -30.69 26.84
CA GLN A 14 7.25 -31.70 27.85
C GLN A 14 8.57 -32.14 28.55
N ALA A 15 8.55 -32.24 29.86
CA ALA A 15 9.68 -32.78 30.61
C ALA A 15 9.71 -34.32 30.60
N ASP A 16 10.90 -34.86 30.75
CA ASP A 16 11.08 -36.31 30.82
C ASP A 16 10.31 -36.91 31.99
N GLY A 17 9.56 -37.99 31.70
CA GLY A 17 8.75 -38.69 32.69
C GLY A 17 7.45 -37.97 33.09
N GLU A 18 7.14 -36.82 32.50
CA GLU A 18 5.90 -36.11 32.74
C GLU A 18 4.78 -36.69 31.84
N ASN A 19 3.55 -36.65 32.32
CA ASN A 19 2.34 -37.08 31.60
C ASN A 19 2.40 -38.54 31.11
N PRO A 20 2.76 -39.56 31.93
CA PRO A 20 2.72 -40.92 31.53
C PRO A 20 1.27 -41.29 31.13
N ASN A 21 1.11 -41.89 29.96
CA ASN A 21 -0.16 -42.26 29.31
C ASN A 21 -0.95 -41.10 28.65
N THR A 22 -0.57 -39.84 28.82
CA THR A 22 -1.22 -38.69 28.20
C THR A 22 -0.27 -37.84 27.35
N TRP A 23 0.99 -38.30 27.16
CA TRP A 23 1.99 -37.56 26.37
C TRP A 23 1.54 -37.30 24.92
N GLY A 24 0.78 -38.26 24.33
CA GLY A 24 0.25 -38.10 22.98
C GLY A 24 -0.80 -36.99 22.88
N GLU A 25 -1.64 -36.86 23.91
CA GLU A 25 -2.62 -35.78 24.02
C GLU A 25 -1.90 -34.40 24.15
N VAL A 26 -0.91 -34.31 25.04
CA VAL A 26 -0.10 -33.10 25.21
C VAL A 26 0.63 -32.74 23.93
N LEU A 27 1.16 -33.72 23.17
CA LEU A 27 1.78 -33.50 21.89
C LEU A 27 0.77 -32.98 20.87
N ASN A 28 -0.38 -33.60 20.75
CA ASN A 28 -1.40 -33.24 19.78
C ASN A 28 -1.97 -31.85 20.06
N GLU A 29 -2.38 -31.57 21.29
CA GLU A 29 -3.04 -30.33 21.67
C GLU A 29 -2.05 -29.19 21.95
N GLY A 30 -0.95 -29.50 22.65
CA GLY A 30 0.04 -28.49 23.09
C GLY A 30 1.12 -28.17 22.07
N VAL A 31 1.22 -28.94 20.98
CA VAL A 31 2.23 -28.69 19.92
C VAL A 31 1.60 -28.72 18.54
N ILE A 32 1.07 -29.86 18.07
CA ILE A 32 0.65 -30.04 16.68
C ILE A 32 -0.49 -29.09 16.32
N SER A 33 -1.58 -29.10 17.09
CA SER A 33 -2.73 -28.21 16.86
C SER A 33 -2.34 -26.73 16.97
N LEU A 34 -1.41 -26.39 17.84
CA LEU A 34 -0.94 -25.03 18.00
C LEU A 34 -0.05 -24.57 16.84
N VAL A 35 0.77 -25.46 16.26
CA VAL A 35 1.54 -25.16 15.05
C VAL A 35 0.63 -24.98 13.85
N ASP A 36 -0.35 -25.86 13.67
CA ASP A 36 -1.36 -25.73 12.62
C ASP A 36 -2.07 -24.39 12.71
N HIS A 37 -2.55 -24.02 13.91
CA HIS A 37 -3.19 -22.72 14.14
C HIS A 37 -2.26 -21.53 13.90
N ALA A 38 -0.97 -21.65 14.22
CA ALA A 38 0.00 -20.60 13.98
C ALA A 38 0.33 -20.37 12.50
N ILE A 39 0.18 -21.40 11.68
CA ILE A 39 0.50 -21.36 10.24
C ILE A 39 -0.74 -21.06 9.39
N ALA A 40 -1.89 -21.67 9.70
CA ALA A 40 -3.10 -21.63 8.90
C ALA A 40 -4.33 -21.10 9.66
N GLY A 41 -4.23 -20.85 10.96
CA GLY A 41 -5.35 -20.41 11.79
C GLY A 41 -5.90 -19.07 11.38
N TYR A 42 -7.24 -18.97 11.35
CA TYR A 42 -8.00 -17.75 11.09
C TYR A 42 -8.84 -17.43 12.32
N THR A 43 -8.69 -16.23 12.86
CA THR A 43 -9.52 -15.76 13.99
C THR A 43 -10.22 -14.47 13.62
N SER A 44 -11.55 -14.47 13.74
CA SER A 44 -12.39 -13.30 13.57
C SER A 44 -12.72 -12.68 14.93
N ILE A 45 -12.41 -11.42 15.11
CA ILE A 45 -12.53 -10.66 16.36
C ILE A 45 -13.55 -9.56 16.14
N SER A 46 -14.64 -9.63 16.90
CA SER A 46 -15.63 -8.56 16.89
C SER A 46 -15.13 -7.41 17.78
N VAL A 47 -14.94 -6.25 17.18
CA VAL A 47 -14.62 -5.02 17.90
C VAL A 47 -15.93 -4.28 18.17
N GLY A 48 -16.12 -3.91 19.42
CA GLY A 48 -17.25 -3.08 19.85
C GLY A 48 -16.83 -1.62 19.99
N THR A 49 -17.45 -0.94 20.92
CA THR A 49 -17.14 0.47 21.24
C THR A 49 -15.92 0.64 22.16
N THR A 50 -15.13 -0.41 22.36
CA THR A 50 -13.94 -0.37 23.23
C THR A 50 -12.74 0.24 22.48
N ALA A 51 -12.04 1.14 23.14
CA ALA A 51 -10.82 1.75 22.58
C ALA A 51 -9.62 0.79 22.49
N THR A 52 -9.71 -0.39 23.12
CA THR A 52 -8.59 -1.34 23.17
C THR A 52 -9.10 -2.78 23.08
N VAL A 53 -8.49 -3.56 22.23
CA VAL A 53 -8.67 -5.01 22.10
C VAL A 53 -7.34 -5.68 22.42
N THR A 54 -7.28 -6.41 23.54
CA THR A 54 -6.09 -7.19 23.88
C THR A 54 -6.29 -8.62 23.38
N LEU A 55 -5.40 -9.10 22.51
CA LEU A 55 -5.42 -10.49 22.05
C LEU A 55 -5.03 -11.41 23.20
N THR A 56 -5.78 -12.50 23.36
CA THR A 56 -5.41 -13.53 24.33
C THR A 56 -4.11 -14.20 23.95
N GLU A 57 -3.31 -14.53 24.96
CA GLU A 57 -2.10 -15.33 24.82
C GLU A 57 -2.03 -16.40 25.92
N ASN A 58 -1.85 -17.65 25.53
CA ASN A 58 -1.83 -18.79 26.44
C ASN A 58 -0.56 -19.62 26.26
N GLN A 59 -0.09 -20.22 27.32
CA GLN A 59 1.00 -21.19 27.30
C GLN A 59 0.43 -22.59 27.03
N GLY A 60 0.89 -23.26 25.98
CA GLY A 60 0.52 -24.64 25.67
C GLY A 60 -0.95 -24.89 25.31
N SER A 61 -1.72 -23.85 25.02
CA SER A 61 -3.11 -23.95 24.59
C SER A 61 -3.46 -22.90 23.55
N GLY A 62 -4.60 -23.05 22.87
CA GLY A 62 -5.06 -22.13 21.83
C GLY A 62 -5.32 -20.72 22.35
N ASP A 63 -5.03 -19.71 21.52
CA ASP A 63 -5.27 -18.30 21.80
C ASP A 63 -5.46 -17.50 20.50
N GLN A 64 -5.98 -16.29 20.61
CA GLN A 64 -6.23 -15.42 19.46
C GLN A 64 -4.93 -14.97 18.78
N SER A 65 -3.92 -14.63 19.58
CA SER A 65 -2.67 -14.08 19.09
C SER A 65 -1.83 -15.09 18.30
N ARG A 66 -2.17 -16.39 18.42
CA ARG A 66 -1.48 -17.47 17.72
C ARG A 66 -1.86 -17.56 16.25
N SER A 67 -3.08 -17.17 15.89
CA SER A 67 -3.57 -17.27 14.51
C SER A 67 -2.67 -16.54 13.53
N ALA A 68 -2.50 -17.14 12.35
CA ALA A 68 -1.78 -16.53 11.25
C ALA A 68 -2.57 -15.35 10.65
N ILE A 69 -3.90 -15.49 10.62
CA ILE A 69 -4.81 -14.52 10.04
C ILE A 69 -5.75 -13.98 11.12
N LEU A 70 -5.77 -12.67 11.27
CA LEU A 70 -6.64 -11.95 12.19
C LEU A 70 -7.60 -11.07 11.39
N GLU A 71 -8.90 -11.28 11.54
CA GLU A 71 -9.91 -10.39 11.01
C GLU A 71 -10.55 -9.57 12.14
N PHE A 72 -10.52 -8.26 12.03
CA PHE A 72 -11.23 -7.35 12.91
C PHE A 72 -12.49 -6.86 12.20
N LYS A 73 -13.65 -7.04 12.83
CA LYS A 73 -14.95 -6.68 12.26
C LYS A 73 -15.87 -6.03 13.28
N GLY A 74 -16.81 -5.29 12.78
CA GLY A 74 -17.83 -4.59 13.59
C GLY A 74 -18.14 -3.22 13.00
N THR A 75 -18.99 -2.47 13.70
CA THR A 75 -19.29 -1.08 13.36
C THR A 75 -18.88 -0.21 14.53
N ILE A 76 -18.05 0.80 14.25
CA ILE A 76 -17.60 1.77 15.23
C ILE A 76 -18.24 3.10 14.89
N GLY A 77 -18.92 3.66 15.88
CA GLY A 77 -19.58 4.94 15.77
C GLY A 77 -19.25 5.85 16.94
N GLY A 78 -19.38 7.13 16.74
CA GLY A 78 -19.03 8.18 17.69
C GLY A 78 -17.70 8.84 17.36
N SER A 79 -17.39 9.96 17.98
CA SER A 79 -16.20 10.74 17.68
C SER A 79 -14.95 10.10 18.27
N HIS A 80 -13.94 9.86 17.42
CA HIS A 80 -12.57 9.46 17.79
C HIS A 80 -12.45 8.16 18.60
N ASN A 81 -13.08 7.10 18.11
CA ASN A 81 -12.92 5.76 18.68
C ASN A 81 -11.84 4.96 17.96
N ASN A 82 -10.60 5.43 18.00
CA ASN A 82 -9.46 4.64 17.56
C ASN A 82 -9.37 3.36 18.38
N ILE A 83 -9.13 2.23 17.73
CA ILE A 83 -8.98 0.95 18.38
C ILE A 83 -7.53 0.54 18.38
N ASP A 84 -6.96 0.40 19.56
CA ASP A 84 -5.67 -0.22 19.77
C ASP A 84 -5.82 -1.73 19.89
N VAL A 85 -5.22 -2.47 18.97
CA VAL A 85 -5.09 -3.93 19.07
C VAL A 85 -3.75 -4.25 19.70
N LEU A 86 -3.79 -4.75 20.92
CA LEU A 86 -2.59 -5.14 21.67
C LEU A 86 -2.24 -6.59 21.36
N ILE A 87 -1.08 -6.79 20.76
CA ILE A 87 -0.47 -8.09 20.47
C ILE A 87 0.62 -8.41 21.50
N PRO A 88 0.95 -9.69 21.70
CA PRO A 88 2.02 -10.10 22.59
C PRO A 88 3.40 -9.55 22.19
N ASN A 89 4.31 -9.44 23.15
CA ASN A 89 5.70 -9.03 22.97
C ASN A 89 6.58 -10.17 22.39
N THR A 90 6.08 -10.88 21.43
CA THR A 90 6.78 -11.98 20.76
C THR A 90 6.94 -11.70 19.27
N SER A 91 8.02 -12.21 18.67
CA SER A 91 8.22 -12.07 17.23
C SER A 91 7.21 -12.91 16.47
N LYS A 92 6.48 -12.30 15.54
CA LYS A 92 5.49 -12.98 14.73
C LYS A 92 5.17 -12.20 13.45
N VAL A 93 4.67 -12.95 12.47
CA VAL A 93 4.07 -12.42 11.24
C VAL A 93 2.55 -12.61 11.33
N TYR A 94 1.80 -11.58 11.00
CA TYR A 94 0.34 -11.61 10.94
C TYR A 94 -0.15 -11.17 9.56
N VAL A 95 -1.12 -11.88 9.03
CA VAL A 95 -2.00 -11.33 8.00
C VAL A 95 -3.18 -10.69 8.72
N VAL A 96 -3.36 -9.40 8.57
CA VAL A 96 -4.46 -8.68 9.23
C VAL A 96 -5.45 -8.17 8.21
N LYS A 97 -6.73 -8.49 8.44
CA LYS A 97 -7.87 -8.00 7.67
C LYS A 97 -8.68 -7.04 8.51
N ASN A 98 -8.79 -5.79 8.06
CA ASN A 98 -9.65 -4.79 8.68
C ASN A 98 -11.00 -4.73 7.97
N SER A 99 -11.99 -5.41 8.53
CA SER A 99 -13.39 -5.44 8.05
C SER A 99 -14.30 -4.54 8.90
N ILE A 100 -13.73 -3.56 9.61
CA ILE A 100 -14.48 -2.64 10.45
C ILE A 100 -15.16 -1.59 9.58
N THR A 101 -16.43 -1.30 9.85
CA THR A 101 -17.14 -0.15 9.31
C THR A 101 -17.00 1.02 10.27
N TYR A 102 -16.37 2.08 9.83
CA TYR A 102 -16.24 3.32 10.60
C TYR A 102 -17.33 4.29 10.19
N THR A 103 -17.99 4.94 11.18
CA THR A 103 -18.94 6.02 10.91
C THR A 103 -18.27 7.39 10.94
N ASP A 104 -17.06 7.48 11.48
CA ASP A 104 -16.20 8.66 11.44
C ASP A 104 -14.94 8.34 10.64
N SER A 105 -14.58 9.20 9.70
CA SER A 105 -13.41 9.02 8.83
C SER A 105 -12.08 9.22 9.54
N THR A 106 -12.09 9.73 10.76
CA THR A 106 -10.89 9.92 11.60
C THR A 106 -10.57 8.70 12.46
N ASP A 107 -11.49 7.75 12.57
CA ASP A 107 -11.29 6.52 13.34
C ASP A 107 -10.36 5.56 12.63
N SER A 108 -9.58 4.81 13.39
CA SER A 108 -8.60 3.88 12.86
C SER A 108 -8.41 2.64 13.73
N LEU A 109 -7.88 1.58 13.13
CA LEU A 109 -7.38 0.39 13.81
C LEU A 109 -5.86 0.48 13.87
N VAL A 110 -5.28 0.31 15.04
CA VAL A 110 -3.83 0.35 15.25
C VAL A 110 -3.36 -0.97 15.87
N LEU A 111 -2.47 -1.67 15.18
CA LEU A 111 -1.83 -2.89 15.69
C LEU A 111 -0.54 -2.53 16.39
N LYS A 112 -0.38 -2.92 17.66
CA LYS A 112 0.82 -2.58 18.44
C LYS A 112 1.12 -3.56 19.56
N VAL A 113 2.38 -3.62 19.96
CA VAL A 113 2.78 -4.19 21.26
C VAL A 113 2.45 -3.18 22.35
N ALA A 114 1.96 -3.64 23.48
CA ALA A 114 1.60 -2.77 24.62
C ALA A 114 2.74 -1.83 24.99
N GLY A 115 2.42 -0.54 25.18
CA GLY A 115 3.41 0.49 25.55
C GLY A 115 4.27 1.02 24.40
N ASN A 116 4.10 0.50 23.17
CA ASN A 116 4.89 0.92 22.00
C ASN A 116 4.04 1.61 20.93
N THR A 117 4.71 2.24 19.98
CA THR A 117 4.07 2.79 18.78
C THR A 117 3.61 1.63 17.89
N GLY A 118 2.40 1.74 17.36
CA GLY A 118 1.81 0.76 16.45
C GLY A 118 1.78 1.21 15.01
N VAL A 119 1.21 0.36 14.17
CA VAL A 119 0.95 0.63 12.76
C VAL A 119 -0.55 0.71 12.53
N THR A 120 -0.99 1.74 11.80
CA THR A 120 -2.39 1.91 11.42
C THR A 120 -2.75 0.95 10.29
N ILE A 121 -3.89 0.29 10.43
CA ILE A 121 -4.43 -0.64 9.43
C ILE A 121 -5.61 0.03 8.74
N PRO A 122 -5.48 0.41 7.47
CA PRO A 122 -6.57 1.08 6.74
C PRO A 122 -7.83 0.21 6.65
N SER A 123 -9.00 0.85 6.66
CA SER A 123 -10.29 0.15 6.51
C SER A 123 -10.36 -0.57 5.17
N GLY A 124 -10.98 -1.76 5.16
CA GLY A 124 -11.16 -2.57 3.97
C GLY A 124 -9.88 -3.24 3.45
N THR A 125 -8.76 -3.13 4.16
CA THR A 125 -7.48 -3.72 3.72
C THR A 125 -7.23 -5.10 4.29
N VAL A 126 -6.43 -5.87 3.53
CA VAL A 126 -5.76 -7.09 3.98
C VAL A 126 -4.28 -6.91 3.72
N ALA A 127 -3.47 -6.93 4.75
CA ALA A 127 -2.03 -6.70 4.61
C ALA A 127 -1.22 -7.57 5.58
N LEU A 128 0.08 -7.68 5.30
CA LEU A 128 1.04 -8.43 6.09
C LEU A 128 1.74 -7.50 7.08
N TYR A 129 1.81 -7.91 8.34
CA TYR A 129 2.47 -7.18 9.41
C TYR A 129 3.49 -8.06 10.11
N VAL A 130 4.59 -7.47 10.52
CA VAL A 130 5.62 -8.14 11.31
C VAL A 130 5.80 -7.44 12.64
N THR A 131 6.08 -8.20 13.68
CA THR A 131 6.52 -7.68 14.97
C THR A 131 7.76 -8.43 15.44
N ASN A 132 8.67 -7.73 16.07
CA ASN A 132 9.84 -8.30 16.74
C ASN A 132 9.63 -8.43 18.26
N GLY A 133 8.40 -8.20 18.73
CA GLY A 133 8.05 -8.16 20.16
C GLY A 133 8.16 -6.77 20.77
N VAL A 134 8.63 -5.77 20.04
CA VAL A 134 8.74 -4.38 20.47
C VAL A 134 8.07 -3.45 19.48
N THR A 135 8.47 -3.52 18.22
CA THR A 135 7.91 -2.72 17.13
C THR A 135 6.97 -3.57 16.27
N THR A 136 6.01 -2.93 15.66
CA THR A 136 5.11 -3.51 14.66
C THR A 136 5.25 -2.70 13.38
N GLU A 137 5.44 -3.38 12.26
CA GLU A 137 5.66 -2.76 10.96
C GLU A 137 4.77 -3.42 9.91
N ALA A 138 4.20 -2.61 9.00
CA ALA A 138 3.56 -3.13 7.81
C ALA A 138 4.62 -3.60 6.81
N VAL A 139 4.42 -4.76 6.20
CA VAL A 139 5.27 -5.22 5.10
C VAL A 139 4.76 -4.60 3.79
N GLU A 140 4.55 -3.29 3.79
CA GLU A 140 4.07 -2.53 2.63
C GLU A 140 5.20 -2.02 1.75
N ASN A 141 6.40 -1.94 2.29
CA ASN A 141 7.57 -1.46 1.57
C ASN A 141 8.29 -2.61 0.88
N ILE A 142 7.59 -3.30 0.01
CA ILE A 142 8.30 -4.03 -1.01
C ILE A 142 8.84 -2.95 -1.95
N ASN A 143 10.07 -2.52 -1.71
CA ASN A 143 10.82 -1.76 -2.69
C ASN A 143 11.06 -2.70 -3.88
N THR A 144 10.01 -2.90 -4.68
CA THR A 144 10.01 -3.83 -5.79
C THR A 144 10.64 -3.15 -6.98
N THR A 145 11.90 -3.49 -7.22
CA THR A 145 12.52 -3.21 -8.51
C THR A 145 12.00 -4.26 -9.49
N PHE A 146 11.11 -3.89 -10.38
CA PHE A 146 10.67 -4.75 -11.46
C PHE A 146 11.65 -4.62 -12.62
N SER A 147 12.12 -5.73 -13.17
CA SER A 147 12.86 -5.74 -14.45
C SER A 147 11.93 -5.38 -15.63
N SER A 148 10.63 -5.69 -15.50
CA SER A 148 9.58 -5.25 -16.40
C SER A 148 8.23 -5.18 -15.64
N LEU A 149 7.40 -4.22 -16.01
CA LEU A 149 6.02 -4.10 -15.52
C LEU A 149 5.08 -4.01 -16.73
N THR A 150 4.16 -4.96 -16.85
CA THR A 150 3.08 -4.91 -17.85
C THR A 150 1.75 -4.62 -17.17
N VAL A 151 1.11 -3.51 -17.52
CA VAL A 151 -0.24 -3.15 -17.07
C VAL A 151 -1.19 -3.29 -18.25
N THR A 152 -2.11 -4.25 -18.20
CA THR A 152 -3.07 -4.52 -19.27
C THR A 152 -4.31 -3.61 -19.25
N GLY A 153 -4.47 -2.85 -18.17
CA GLY A 153 -5.56 -1.88 -17.99
C GLY A 153 -5.03 -0.47 -17.75
N ALA A 154 -5.85 0.39 -17.16
CA ALA A 154 -5.43 1.74 -16.79
C ALA A 154 -4.47 1.70 -15.59
N ALA A 155 -3.34 2.40 -15.68
CA ALA A 155 -2.47 2.69 -14.54
C ALA A 155 -2.78 4.10 -14.02
N ARG A 156 -2.95 4.23 -12.71
CA ARG A 156 -3.12 5.51 -12.03
C ARG A 156 -1.94 5.75 -11.09
N PHE A 157 -1.37 6.93 -11.19
CA PHE A 157 -0.31 7.39 -10.30
C PHE A 157 -0.82 8.63 -9.59
N ASP A 158 -0.90 8.58 -8.28
CA ASP A 158 -1.40 9.69 -7.44
C ASP A 158 -0.29 10.69 -7.08
N SER A 159 0.93 10.47 -7.58
CA SER A 159 2.10 11.32 -7.36
C SER A 159 2.94 11.44 -8.64
N THR A 160 4.19 11.90 -8.49
CA THR A 160 5.11 12.12 -9.60
C THR A 160 5.56 10.80 -10.23
N VAL A 161 5.53 10.76 -11.57
CA VAL A 161 6.17 9.70 -12.36
C VAL A 161 7.45 10.25 -12.96
N THR A 162 8.59 9.64 -12.64
CA THR A 162 9.89 9.97 -13.23
C THR A 162 10.33 8.84 -14.14
N VAL A 163 10.60 9.16 -15.40
CA VAL A 163 11.11 8.20 -16.38
C VAL A 163 12.49 8.67 -16.83
N SER A 164 13.52 7.85 -16.55
CA SER A 164 14.92 8.18 -16.91
C SER A 164 15.27 7.79 -18.35
N GLY A 165 14.40 7.07 -19.04
CA GLY A 165 14.58 6.61 -20.41
C GLY A 165 13.56 7.24 -21.37
N ALA A 166 13.49 6.68 -22.58
CA ALA A 166 12.51 7.08 -23.58
C ALA A 166 11.09 6.67 -23.17
N VAL A 167 10.10 7.53 -23.43
CA VAL A 167 8.68 7.23 -23.30
C VAL A 167 8.08 7.12 -24.69
N ASP A 168 7.56 5.94 -25.04
CA ASP A 168 6.88 5.69 -26.31
C ASP A 168 5.36 5.62 -26.06
N LEU A 169 4.63 6.63 -26.49
CA LEU A 169 3.17 6.71 -26.37
C LEU A 169 2.55 6.50 -27.75
N LYS A 170 1.94 5.37 -27.96
CA LYS A 170 1.39 4.94 -29.27
C LYS A 170 0.13 5.71 -29.68
N THR A 171 -0.50 6.44 -28.76
CA THR A 171 -1.75 7.17 -29.03
C THR A 171 -1.62 8.63 -28.59
N ASN A 172 -2.61 9.17 -27.95
CA ASN A 172 -2.66 10.59 -27.58
C ASN A 172 -2.06 10.87 -26.21
N ILE A 173 -1.44 12.03 -26.05
CA ILE A 173 -1.10 12.62 -24.77
C ILE A 173 -2.10 13.73 -24.47
N SER A 174 -2.78 13.66 -23.35
CA SER A 174 -3.62 14.74 -22.83
C SER A 174 -3.00 15.30 -21.55
N VAL A 175 -2.66 16.57 -21.56
CA VAL A 175 -2.09 17.27 -20.41
C VAL A 175 -3.11 18.29 -19.90
N GLY A 176 -3.69 18.02 -18.72
CA GLY A 176 -4.68 18.93 -18.11
C GLY A 176 -4.10 20.24 -17.53
N GLY A 177 -2.77 20.33 -17.45
CA GLY A 177 -2.05 21.49 -16.94
C GLY A 177 -1.01 21.98 -17.93
N THR A 178 0.18 22.34 -17.43
CA THR A 178 1.29 22.84 -18.25
C THR A 178 2.19 21.69 -18.72
N ALA A 179 2.47 21.64 -20.02
CA ALA A 179 3.54 20.82 -20.58
C ALA A 179 4.81 21.67 -20.75
N VAL A 180 5.92 21.25 -20.15
CA VAL A 180 7.23 21.90 -20.29
C VAL A 180 8.17 20.94 -21.02
N VAL A 181 8.71 21.38 -22.16
CA VAL A 181 9.74 20.66 -22.91
C VAL A 181 11.05 21.40 -22.73
N GLY A 182 11.97 20.81 -21.94
CA GLY A 182 13.27 21.42 -21.64
C GLY A 182 14.30 21.32 -22.77
N GLY A 183 14.00 20.57 -23.83
CA GLY A 183 14.83 20.42 -25.01
C GLY A 183 14.07 20.74 -26.30
N ALA A 184 14.54 20.26 -27.43
CA ALA A 184 13.86 20.40 -28.70
C ALA A 184 12.56 19.61 -28.76
N ALA A 185 11.47 20.20 -29.18
CA ALA A 185 10.23 19.52 -29.55
C ALA A 185 10.15 19.43 -31.08
N GLN A 186 9.95 18.21 -31.58
CA GLN A 186 9.76 17.95 -33.01
C GLN A 186 8.34 17.49 -33.26
N PHE A 187 7.66 18.13 -34.18
CA PHE A 187 6.32 17.79 -34.63
C PHE A 187 6.38 17.38 -36.10
N ALA A 188 6.06 16.12 -36.39
CA ALA A 188 6.07 15.59 -37.74
C ALA A 188 4.84 16.01 -38.58
N SER A 189 3.89 16.68 -37.96
CA SER A 189 2.64 17.12 -38.58
C SER A 189 2.25 18.52 -38.09
N THR A 190 0.98 18.87 -38.18
CA THR A 190 0.43 20.20 -37.86
C THR A 190 0.44 20.48 -36.38
N VAL A 191 0.88 21.68 -36.00
CA VAL A 191 0.69 22.23 -34.65
C VAL A 191 -0.46 23.25 -34.72
N THR A 192 -1.53 22.97 -33.97
CA THR A 192 -2.67 23.87 -33.84
C THR A 192 -2.63 24.54 -32.48
N VAL A 193 -2.60 25.87 -32.45
CA VAL A 193 -2.65 26.69 -31.23
C VAL A 193 -3.99 27.41 -31.19
N SER A 194 -4.91 27.00 -30.31
CA SER A 194 -6.25 27.60 -30.21
C SER A 194 -6.28 28.90 -29.39
N GLY A 195 -5.17 29.32 -28.81
CA GLY A 195 -5.03 30.54 -28.03
C GLY A 195 -3.88 31.40 -28.56
N LYS A 196 -3.39 32.33 -27.71
CA LYS A 196 -2.23 33.14 -28.05
C LYS A 196 -0.94 32.34 -27.98
N GLY A 197 -0.30 32.08 -29.12
CA GLY A 197 1.06 31.56 -29.17
C GLY A 197 2.09 32.67 -28.98
N LYS A 198 3.07 32.51 -28.08
CA LYS A 198 4.19 33.44 -27.91
C LYS A 198 5.49 32.72 -28.29
N PHE A 199 6.12 33.17 -29.39
CA PHE A 199 7.45 32.68 -29.78
C PHE A 199 8.48 33.72 -29.32
N MET A 200 9.39 33.35 -28.41
CA MET A 200 10.29 34.29 -27.73
C MET A 200 11.57 34.56 -28.54
N THR A 201 11.99 33.65 -29.41
CA THR A 201 13.16 33.80 -30.27
C THR A 201 12.95 33.04 -31.57
N GLY A 202 13.01 33.75 -32.71
CA GLY A 202 13.21 33.21 -34.04
C GLY A 202 12.31 32.06 -34.46
N ALA A 203 11.04 32.30 -34.74
CA ALA A 203 10.33 31.35 -35.62
C ALA A 203 10.98 31.46 -37.01
N LEU A 204 11.90 30.54 -37.32
CA LEU A 204 12.36 30.37 -38.69
C LEU A 204 11.23 29.71 -39.47
N THR A 205 10.36 30.53 -40.06
CA THR A 205 9.50 30.05 -41.13
C THR A 205 10.43 29.72 -42.31
N PRO A 206 10.26 28.57 -42.97
CA PRO A 206 10.91 28.35 -44.26
C PRO A 206 10.51 29.55 -45.14
N ILE A 207 11.50 30.19 -45.75
CA ILE A 207 11.26 31.28 -46.71
C ILE A 207 10.38 30.69 -47.81
N VAL A 208 9.09 31.03 -47.78
CA VAL A 208 8.22 30.70 -48.91
C VAL A 208 8.62 31.67 -50.00
N THR A 209 9.30 31.18 -51.03
CA THR A 209 9.57 31.95 -52.23
C THR A 209 8.23 32.24 -52.88
N LEU A 210 7.76 33.46 -52.74
CA LEU A 210 6.57 33.92 -53.45
C LEU A 210 6.91 33.98 -54.93
N THR A 211 6.25 33.19 -55.75
CA THR A 211 6.31 33.34 -57.20
C THR A 211 5.74 34.69 -57.55
N ASP A 212 6.46 35.39 -58.43
CA ASP A 212 6.11 36.72 -58.91
C ASP A 212 4.64 36.79 -59.36
N ALA A 213 3.81 37.42 -58.52
CA ALA A 213 2.42 37.66 -58.81
C ALA A 213 2.15 39.15 -58.71
N ALA A 214 1.31 39.68 -59.58
CA ALA A 214 1.01 41.12 -59.71
C ALA A 214 0.51 41.77 -58.40
N SER A 215 0.09 40.99 -57.41
CA SER A 215 -0.18 41.46 -56.03
C SER A 215 -0.08 40.30 -55.05
N VAL A 216 0.59 40.53 -53.91
CA VAL A 216 0.61 39.66 -52.76
C VAL A 216 -0.13 40.36 -51.64
N ALA A 217 -1.30 39.83 -51.28
CA ALA A 217 -2.04 40.33 -50.15
C ALA A 217 -1.44 39.77 -48.84
N THR A 218 -0.86 40.63 -48.03
CA THR A 218 -0.38 40.31 -46.67
C THR A 218 -1.32 40.95 -45.66
N ASP A 219 -1.98 40.16 -44.83
CA ASP A 219 -2.79 40.69 -43.74
C ASP A 219 -1.90 40.92 -42.51
N LEU A 220 -1.52 42.16 -42.29
CA LEU A 220 -0.69 42.59 -41.16
C LEU A 220 -1.46 42.67 -39.83
N ASN A 221 -2.80 42.54 -39.85
CA ASN A 221 -3.60 42.51 -38.62
C ASN A 221 -3.47 41.20 -37.84
N THR A 222 -2.90 40.19 -38.41
CA THR A 222 -2.67 38.89 -37.74
C THR A 222 -1.40 38.83 -36.88
N GLY A 223 -0.65 39.93 -36.77
CA GLY A 223 0.53 40.05 -35.90
C GLY A 223 1.81 39.41 -36.44
N ASN A 224 1.85 39.04 -37.71
CA ASN A 224 3.09 38.59 -38.37
C ASN A 224 3.90 39.79 -38.85
N VAL A 225 5.17 39.85 -38.51
CA VAL A 225 6.13 40.83 -39.02
C VAL A 225 6.86 40.19 -40.18
N PHE A 226 6.73 40.77 -41.35
CA PHE A 226 7.47 40.41 -42.55
C PHE A 226 8.61 41.38 -42.74
N TYR A 227 9.83 40.90 -42.91
CA TYR A 227 11.01 41.67 -43.27
C TYR A 227 11.43 41.37 -44.70
#